data_f2852916ca4599c3404fdf9c2766a0b8
#
_entry.id   f2852916ca4599c3404fdf9c2766a0b8
#
_cell.length_a   1.000
_cell.length_b   1.000
_cell.length_c   1.000
_cell.angle_alpha   90.00
_cell.angle_beta   90.00
_cell.angle_gamma   90.00
#
_symmetry.space_group_name_H-M   'P 1'
#
loop_
_entity.id
_entity.type
_entity.pdbx_description
1 polymer ?
#
loop_
_entity_poly.entity_id
_entity_poly.type
_entity_poly.pdbx_seq_one_letter_code
_entity_poly.pdbx_strand_id
1 'polypeptide(L)'
;MDHRLYREYGRAPRGERIYAAVAGKRRERTSIIAASQQGKLVAPLVFQGSCHTEVVDAYLEQVLLPERPPGSVIVLDNARFHQSPTTQKLVETAGCRLLFLPPYAPDLNPIGHLWAAFKTRLRKDLATVPNPFLLIANMSQCYC
;
A
#
# COMPACT_ATOMS: atom_id res chain seq x y z
N MET A 1 5.94 -3.68 2.21
CA MET A 1 6.96 -3.06 1.33
C MET A 1 8.33 -3.57 1.75
N ASP A 2 9.11 -4.14 0.85
CA ASP A 2 10.48 -4.57 1.17
C ASP A 2 11.36 -3.33 1.30
N HIS A 3 12.20 -3.23 2.35
CA HIS A 3 13.15 -2.13 2.55
C HIS A 3 14.25 -2.05 1.49
N ARG A 4 14.22 -2.91 0.49
CA ARG A 4 15.08 -2.86 -0.70
C ARG A 4 14.58 -1.84 -1.73
N LEU A 5 14.29 -0.63 -1.31
CA LEU A 5 13.94 0.48 -2.22
C LEU A 5 15.22 1.12 -2.79
N TYR A 6 16.12 0.32 -3.33
CA TYR A 6 17.28 0.82 -4.07
C TYR A 6 17.04 0.73 -5.59
N ARG A 7 17.75 1.54 -6.34
CA ARG A 7 17.77 1.42 -7.80
C ARG A 7 18.65 0.24 -8.19
N GLU A 8 18.05 -0.76 -8.85
CA GLU A 8 18.81 -1.90 -9.42
C GLU A 8 19.64 -1.48 -10.63
N TYR A 9 19.30 -0.35 -11.26
CA TYR A 9 19.96 0.14 -12.46
C TYR A 9 20.38 1.59 -12.28
N GLY A 10 21.64 1.89 -12.61
CA GLY A 10 22.20 3.23 -12.71
C GLY A 10 22.59 3.53 -14.15
N ARG A 11 22.86 4.79 -14.47
CA ARG A 11 23.45 5.21 -15.74
C ARG A 11 24.89 5.62 -15.50
N ALA A 12 25.83 5.04 -16.27
CA ALA A 12 27.22 5.43 -16.33
C ALA A 12 27.63 5.69 -17.80
N PRO A 13 28.74 6.33 -18.05
CA PRO A 13 29.36 6.39 -19.36
C PRO A 13 29.51 4.98 -19.95
N ARG A 14 29.45 4.89 -21.28
CA ARG A 14 29.55 3.60 -21.97
C ARG A 14 30.89 2.92 -21.65
N GLY A 15 30.81 1.70 -21.11
CA GLY A 15 32.00 0.90 -20.73
C GLY A 15 32.36 0.95 -19.26
N GLU A 16 31.72 1.80 -18.46
CA GLU A 16 31.93 1.85 -17.00
C GLU A 16 30.91 1.01 -16.24
N ARG A 17 31.38 0.25 -15.26
CA ARG A 17 30.52 -0.50 -14.34
C ARG A 17 30.19 0.35 -13.12
N ILE A 18 28.91 0.41 -12.77
CA ILE A 18 28.45 1.06 -11.54
C ILE A 18 28.52 0.04 -10.40
N TYR A 19 29.28 0.40 -9.36
CA TYR A 19 29.32 -0.35 -8.12
C TYR A 19 28.58 0.45 -7.05
N ALA A 20 27.53 -0.14 -6.45
CA ALA A 20 26.85 0.43 -5.32
C ALA A 20 26.86 -0.58 -4.16
N ALA A 21 27.25 -0.13 -2.98
CA ALA A 21 27.15 -0.94 -1.77
C ALA A 21 25.68 -1.02 -1.35
N VAL A 22 25.10 -2.22 -1.46
CA VAL A 22 23.75 -2.49 -0.95
C VAL A 22 23.89 -3.03 0.46
N ALA A 23 23.24 -2.39 1.43
CA ALA A 23 23.22 -2.84 2.81
C ALA A 23 22.65 -4.28 2.90
N GLY A 24 23.50 -5.25 3.18
CA GLY A 24 23.16 -6.68 3.17
C GLY A 24 22.32 -7.17 4.36
N LYS A 25 21.99 -6.32 5.34
CA LYS A 25 21.14 -6.71 6.46
C LYS A 25 19.67 -6.76 6.01
N ARG A 26 19.07 -7.94 6.14
CA ARG A 26 17.62 -8.14 6.03
C ARG A 26 16.96 -7.28 7.12
N ARG A 27 16.37 -6.17 6.74
CA ARG A 27 15.54 -5.37 7.65
C ARG A 27 14.14 -5.99 7.71
N GLU A 28 13.47 -5.80 8.84
CA GLU A 28 12.08 -6.22 8.99
C GLU A 28 11.20 -5.59 7.91
N ARG A 29 10.27 -6.39 7.39
CA ARG A 29 9.37 -5.95 6.32
C ARG A 29 8.32 -5.02 6.88
N THR A 30 8.34 -3.77 6.48
CA THR A 30 7.25 -2.82 6.74
C THR A 30 6.26 -2.86 5.58
N SER A 31 5.00 -3.05 5.91
CA SER A 31 3.88 -3.05 4.96
C SER A 31 2.96 -1.87 5.21
N ILE A 32 2.32 -1.41 4.14
CA ILE A 32 1.32 -0.34 4.19
C ILE A 32 0.09 -0.84 3.46
N ILE A 33 -1.06 -0.65 4.08
CA ILE A 33 -2.38 -0.81 3.47
C ILE A 33 -3.10 0.53 3.54
N ALA A 34 -3.77 0.93 2.48
CA ALA A 34 -4.58 2.14 2.43
C ALA A 34 -5.68 1.96 1.36
N ALA A 35 -6.73 2.74 1.47
CA ALA A 35 -7.72 2.86 0.41
C ALA A 35 -7.46 4.11 -0.43
N SER A 36 -8.12 4.23 -1.57
CA SER A 36 -8.15 5.47 -2.35
C SER A 36 -9.58 5.97 -2.48
N GLN A 37 -9.74 7.27 -2.35
CA GLN A 37 -11.01 7.96 -2.56
C GLN A 37 -10.75 9.29 -3.27
N GLN A 38 -11.45 9.53 -4.38
CA GLN A 38 -11.31 10.78 -5.15
C GLN A 38 -9.85 11.14 -5.50
N GLY A 39 -9.04 10.15 -5.85
CA GLY A 39 -7.64 10.37 -6.21
C GLY A 39 -6.68 10.62 -5.05
N LYS A 40 -7.12 10.41 -3.82
CA LYS A 40 -6.30 10.52 -2.61
C LYS A 40 -6.19 9.19 -1.88
N LEU A 41 -5.09 8.97 -1.17
CA LEU A 41 -4.95 7.85 -0.23
C LEU A 41 -5.67 8.21 1.08
N VAL A 42 -6.51 7.30 1.56
CA VAL A 42 -7.28 7.46 2.79
C VAL A 42 -7.11 6.25 3.69
N ALA A 43 -7.34 6.42 4.99
CA ALA A 43 -7.28 5.36 5.99
C ALA A 43 -5.98 4.53 5.91
N PRO A 44 -4.78 5.14 5.95
CA PRO A 44 -3.53 4.40 5.87
C PRO A 44 -3.25 3.66 7.19
N LEU A 45 -2.79 2.40 7.06
CA LEU A 45 -2.29 1.59 8.16
C LEU A 45 -0.89 1.08 7.82
N VAL A 46 0.06 1.32 8.71
CA VAL A 46 1.45 0.84 8.62
C VAL A 46 1.65 -0.28 9.63
N PHE A 47 2.20 -1.41 9.19
CA PHE A 47 2.44 -2.56 10.07
C PHE A 47 3.70 -3.32 9.66
N GLN A 48 4.21 -4.13 10.56
CA GLN A 48 5.34 -5.02 10.30
C GLN A 48 4.84 -6.38 9.79
N GLY A 49 5.56 -6.97 8.85
CA GLY A 49 5.24 -8.27 8.30
C GLY A 49 4.53 -8.21 6.95
N SER A 50 3.93 -9.34 6.55
CA SER A 50 3.24 -9.52 5.27
C SER A 50 1.75 -9.25 5.40
N CYS A 51 1.16 -8.74 4.33
CA CYS A 51 -0.30 -8.61 4.23
C CYS A 51 -0.91 -9.98 3.92
N HIS A 52 -1.87 -10.39 4.70
CA HIS A 52 -2.66 -11.62 4.56
C HIS A 52 -4.11 -11.33 4.98
N THR A 53 -5.00 -12.32 4.84
CA THR A 53 -6.45 -12.13 4.99
C THR A 53 -6.83 -11.48 6.31
N GLU A 54 -6.27 -11.94 7.43
CA GLU A 54 -6.61 -11.42 8.76
C GLU A 54 -6.22 -9.95 8.92
N VAL A 55 -5.11 -9.52 8.28
CA VAL A 55 -4.70 -8.10 8.29
C VAL A 55 -5.67 -7.25 7.48
N VAL A 56 -6.15 -7.76 6.34
CA VAL A 56 -7.15 -7.08 5.51
C VAL A 56 -8.47 -6.96 6.25
N ASP A 57 -8.94 -8.04 6.88
CA ASP A 57 -10.19 -8.06 7.63
C ASP A 57 -10.11 -7.09 8.82
N ALA A 58 -9.02 -7.10 9.60
CA ALA A 58 -8.80 -6.15 10.69
C ALA A 58 -8.71 -4.69 10.19
N TYR A 59 -8.05 -4.46 9.06
CA TYR A 59 -7.98 -3.13 8.45
C TYR A 59 -9.37 -2.62 8.04
N LEU A 60 -10.16 -3.46 7.40
CA LEU A 60 -11.54 -3.11 7.02
C LEU A 60 -12.37 -2.79 8.25
N GLU A 61 -12.37 -3.68 9.24
CA GLU A 61 -13.21 -3.56 10.44
C GLU A 61 -12.85 -2.34 11.30
N GLN A 62 -11.55 -2.12 11.54
CA GLN A 62 -11.08 -1.17 12.55
C GLN A 62 -10.69 0.19 11.97
N VAL A 63 -10.33 0.27 10.68
CA VAL A 63 -9.76 1.48 10.09
C VAL A 63 -10.63 2.03 8.98
N LEU A 64 -10.98 1.23 7.97
CA LEU A 64 -11.66 1.75 6.79
C LEU A 64 -13.17 1.92 6.99
N LEU A 65 -13.88 0.86 7.41
CA LEU A 65 -15.34 0.85 7.46
C LEU A 65 -15.93 1.86 8.47
N PRO A 66 -15.32 2.09 9.66
CA PRO A 66 -15.85 3.09 10.60
C PRO A 66 -15.92 4.52 10.04
N GLU A 67 -15.08 4.82 9.06
CA GLU A 67 -15.03 6.14 8.42
C GLU A 67 -15.91 6.24 7.17
N ARG A 68 -16.58 5.16 6.78
CA ARG A 68 -17.37 5.12 5.55
C ARG A 68 -18.88 5.22 5.84
N PRO A 69 -19.59 6.09 5.13
CA PRO A 69 -21.05 6.15 5.24
C PRO A 69 -21.67 4.85 4.69
N PRO A 70 -22.80 4.40 5.27
CA PRO A 70 -23.58 3.31 4.70
C PRO A 70 -23.92 3.57 3.23
N GLY A 71 -23.94 2.51 2.42
CA GLY A 71 -24.15 2.63 0.97
C GLY A 71 -22.86 2.84 0.17
N SER A 72 -21.69 3.01 0.83
CA SER A 72 -20.40 3.09 0.15
C SER A 72 -20.07 1.80 -0.60
N VAL A 73 -19.39 1.93 -1.74
CA VAL A 73 -18.89 0.80 -2.50
C VAL A 73 -17.39 0.64 -2.21
N ILE A 74 -17.00 -0.52 -1.67
CA ILE A 74 -15.61 -0.90 -1.43
C ILE A 74 -15.15 -1.73 -2.62
N VAL A 75 -14.16 -1.24 -3.36
CA VAL A 75 -13.59 -1.92 -4.51
C VAL A 75 -12.28 -2.56 -4.10
N LEU A 76 -12.15 -3.87 -4.28
CA LEU A 76 -10.94 -4.63 -4.03
C LEU A 76 -10.43 -5.27 -5.32
N ASP A 77 -9.13 -5.49 -5.42
CA ASP A 77 -8.58 -6.33 -6.46
C ASP A 77 -8.92 -7.81 -6.19
N ASN A 78 -8.71 -8.63 -7.21
CA ASN A 78 -9.06 -10.05 -7.14
C ASN A 78 -7.96 -10.92 -6.50
N ALA A 79 -7.17 -10.38 -5.57
CA ALA A 79 -6.18 -11.15 -4.85
C ALA A 79 -6.86 -12.15 -3.89
N ARG A 80 -6.28 -13.35 -3.78
CA ARG A 80 -6.87 -14.45 -2.98
C ARG A 80 -7.13 -14.06 -1.53
N PHE A 81 -6.27 -13.23 -0.94
CA PHE A 81 -6.40 -12.79 0.44
C PHE A 81 -7.49 -11.72 0.65
N HIS A 82 -8.10 -11.20 -0.43
CA HIS A 82 -9.27 -10.32 -0.38
C HIS A 82 -10.59 -11.09 -0.50
N GLN A 83 -10.57 -12.36 -0.89
CA GLN A 83 -11.76 -13.17 -1.19
C GLN A 83 -12.21 -14.00 0.00
N SER A 84 -12.13 -13.48 1.21
CA SER A 84 -12.61 -14.15 2.40
C SER A 84 -14.12 -13.96 2.58
N PRO A 85 -14.88 -15.00 3.00
CA PRO A 85 -16.27 -14.83 3.41
C PRO A 85 -16.43 -13.84 4.56
N THR A 86 -15.42 -13.75 5.42
CA THR A 86 -15.37 -12.77 6.52
C THR A 86 -15.29 -11.35 5.98
N THR A 87 -14.44 -11.08 4.99
CA THR A 87 -14.34 -9.77 4.32
C THR A 87 -15.69 -9.32 3.77
N GLN A 88 -16.39 -10.20 3.06
CA GLN A 88 -17.70 -9.89 2.52
C GLN A 88 -18.71 -9.56 3.62
N LYS A 89 -18.78 -10.40 4.66
CA LYS A 89 -19.68 -10.21 5.80
C LYS A 89 -19.42 -8.90 6.55
N LEU A 90 -18.15 -8.52 6.76
CA LEU A 90 -17.77 -7.26 7.42
C LEU A 90 -18.29 -6.05 6.63
N VAL A 91 -18.07 -6.03 5.32
CA VAL A 91 -18.50 -4.93 4.45
C VAL A 91 -20.04 -4.84 4.41
N GLU A 92 -20.74 -5.95 4.30
CA GLU A 92 -22.22 -6.01 4.31
C GLU A 92 -22.78 -5.57 5.66
N THR A 93 -22.20 -6.00 6.78
CA THR A 93 -22.62 -5.60 8.13
C THR A 93 -22.48 -4.09 8.37
N ALA A 94 -21.44 -3.47 7.77
CA ALA A 94 -21.26 -2.03 7.78
C ALA A 94 -22.24 -1.26 6.84
N GLY A 95 -23.17 -1.96 6.19
CA GLY A 95 -24.10 -1.37 5.22
C GLY A 95 -23.43 -0.93 3.92
N CYS A 96 -22.23 -1.39 3.64
CA CYS A 96 -21.46 -1.11 2.42
C CYS A 96 -21.62 -2.24 1.39
N ARG A 97 -21.20 -1.98 0.15
CA ARG A 97 -21.22 -2.98 -0.93
C ARG A 97 -19.79 -3.31 -1.32
N LEU A 98 -19.50 -4.61 -1.52
CA LEU A 98 -18.22 -5.10 -1.98
C LEU A 98 -18.26 -5.33 -3.50
N LEU A 99 -17.23 -4.87 -4.19
CA LEU A 99 -17.02 -5.08 -5.62
C LEU A 99 -15.58 -5.55 -5.86
N PHE A 100 -15.43 -6.66 -6.57
CA PHE A 100 -14.12 -7.13 -7.00
C PHE A 100 -13.81 -6.68 -8.42
N LEU A 101 -12.58 -6.22 -8.64
CA LEU A 101 -12.09 -5.95 -9.98
C LEU A 101 -11.92 -7.27 -10.77
N PRO A 102 -12.07 -7.23 -12.10
CA PRO A 102 -11.78 -8.40 -12.93
C PRO A 102 -10.35 -8.89 -12.73
N PRO A 103 -10.10 -10.20 -12.87
CA PRO A 103 -8.76 -10.75 -12.88
C PRO A 103 -7.90 -10.08 -13.96
N TYR A 104 -6.63 -9.85 -13.66
CA TYR A 104 -5.64 -9.28 -14.61
C TYR A 104 -6.02 -7.92 -15.22
N ALA A 105 -6.76 -7.08 -14.49
CA ALA A 105 -7.14 -5.74 -14.92
C ALA A 105 -6.51 -4.64 -14.05
N PRO A 106 -5.17 -4.50 -14.01
CA PRO A 106 -4.48 -3.50 -13.18
C PRO A 106 -4.83 -2.08 -13.60
N ASP A 107 -5.17 -1.87 -14.87
CA ASP A 107 -5.52 -0.55 -15.42
C ASP A 107 -6.85 -0.01 -14.87
N LEU A 108 -7.71 -0.90 -14.37
CA LEU A 108 -8.95 -0.53 -13.72
C LEU A 108 -8.78 -0.18 -12.23
N ASN A 109 -7.55 -0.33 -11.70
CA ASN A 109 -7.27 -0.01 -10.30
C ASN A 109 -6.56 1.34 -10.16
N PRO A 110 -7.29 2.43 -9.89
CA PRO A 110 -6.69 3.78 -9.84
C PRO A 110 -5.67 3.95 -8.72
N ILE A 111 -5.71 3.12 -7.68
CA ILE A 111 -4.77 3.17 -6.56
C ILE A 111 -3.33 2.85 -6.99
N GLY A 112 -3.14 2.13 -8.10
CA GLY A 112 -1.82 1.80 -8.63
C GLY A 112 -0.97 3.03 -8.93
N HIS A 113 -1.55 4.06 -9.53
CA HIS A 113 -0.86 5.33 -9.81
C HIS A 113 -0.51 6.09 -8.54
N LEU A 114 -1.40 6.10 -7.55
CA LEU A 114 -1.15 6.72 -6.24
C LEU A 114 0.00 6.01 -5.51
N TRP A 115 0.03 4.68 -5.55
CA TRP A 115 1.13 3.90 -4.99
C TRP A 115 2.47 4.15 -5.70
N ALA A 116 2.47 4.32 -7.01
CA ALA A 116 3.69 4.64 -7.76
C ALA A 116 4.26 6.01 -7.38
N ALA A 117 3.40 7.03 -7.29
CA ALA A 117 3.78 8.38 -6.85
C ALA A 117 4.29 8.36 -5.39
N PHE A 118 3.56 7.70 -4.48
CA PHE A 118 3.94 7.55 -3.09
C PHE A 118 5.30 6.86 -2.93
N LYS A 119 5.53 5.72 -3.60
CA LYS A 119 6.81 5.02 -3.56
C LYS A 119 7.96 5.84 -4.11
N THR A 120 7.72 6.64 -5.15
CA THR A 120 8.74 7.50 -5.74
C THR A 120 9.19 8.58 -4.76
N ARG A 121 8.25 9.20 -4.07
CA ARG A 121 8.55 10.20 -3.05
C ARG A 121 9.23 9.56 -1.83
N LEU A 122 8.69 8.46 -1.35
CA LEU A 122 9.27 7.72 -0.23
C LEU A 122 10.75 7.36 -0.46
N ARG A 123 11.12 6.94 -1.68
CA ARG A 123 12.53 6.63 -2.03
C ARG A 123 13.45 7.85 -1.91
N LYS A 124 12.96 9.03 -2.26
CA LYS A 124 13.77 10.27 -2.15
C LYS A 124 14.00 10.65 -0.70
N ASP A 125 12.97 10.53 0.12
CA ASP A 125 12.98 11.02 1.49
C ASP A 125 13.61 9.99 2.47
N LEU A 126 13.58 8.69 2.14
CA LEU A 126 14.24 7.62 2.94
C LEU A 126 15.76 7.79 3.07
N ALA A 127 16.39 8.49 2.12
CA ALA A 127 17.82 8.77 2.20
C ALA A 127 18.18 9.79 3.30
N THR A 128 17.22 10.59 3.75
CA THR A 128 17.42 11.72 4.67
C THR A 128 16.81 11.50 6.05
N VAL A 129 15.89 10.56 6.20
CA VAL A 129 15.13 10.34 7.46
C VAL A 129 15.52 9.00 8.11
N PRO A 130 15.97 9.02 9.37
CA PRO A 130 16.43 7.81 10.05
C PRO A 130 15.32 6.81 10.41
N ASN A 131 14.07 7.28 10.48
CA ASN A 131 12.94 6.41 10.83
C ASN A 131 11.89 6.35 9.71
N PRO A 132 11.83 5.24 8.95
CA PRO A 132 10.88 5.08 7.86
C PRO A 132 9.40 5.09 8.30
N PHE A 133 9.09 4.68 9.52
CA PHE A 133 7.71 4.70 10.04
C PHE A 133 7.17 6.12 10.17
N LEU A 134 7.95 7.03 10.75
CA LEU A 134 7.58 8.43 10.89
C LEU A 134 7.38 9.11 9.53
N LEU A 135 8.27 8.81 8.59
CA LEU A 135 8.19 9.33 7.24
C LEU A 135 6.90 8.87 6.54
N ILE A 136 6.58 7.58 6.65
CA ILE A 136 5.39 6.98 6.04
C ILE A 136 4.11 7.56 6.67
N ALA A 137 4.08 7.70 8.00
CA ALA A 137 2.94 8.30 8.71
C ALA A 137 2.71 9.76 8.29
N ASN A 138 3.76 10.57 8.23
CA ASN A 138 3.68 11.96 7.78
C ASN A 138 3.27 12.09 6.32
N MET A 139 3.79 11.22 5.44
CA MET A 139 3.43 11.22 4.03
C MET A 139 1.97 10.81 3.80
N SER A 140 1.45 9.88 4.58
CA SER A 140 0.04 9.47 4.47
C SER A 140 -0.91 10.63 4.80
N GLN A 141 -0.54 11.51 5.73
CA GLN A 141 -1.29 12.72 6.02
C GLN A 141 -1.23 13.79 4.91
N CYS A 142 -0.14 13.84 4.13
CA CYS A 142 -0.01 14.79 3.02
C CYS A 142 -0.81 14.39 1.76
N TYR A 143 -1.26 13.15 1.67
CA TYR A 143 -2.08 12.65 0.54
C TYR A 143 -3.57 12.50 0.91
N CYS A 144 -3.94 12.95 2.12
CA CYS A 144 -5.33 13.04 2.57
C CYS A 144 -5.99 14.35 2.16
#